data_696e7eef7ecaa284127f4b6640aaec41
#
_entry.id   696e7eef7ecaa284127f4b6640aaec41
#
_cell.length_a   1.000
_cell.length_b   1.000
_cell.length_c   1.000
_cell.angle_alpha   90.00
_cell.angle_beta   90.00
_cell.angle_gamma   90.00
#
_symmetry.space_group_name_H-M   'P 1'
#
loop_
_entity.id
_entity.type
_entity.pdbx_description
1 polymer ?
#
loop_
_entity_poly.entity_id
_entity_poly.type
_entity_poly.pdbx_seq_one_letter_code
_entity_poly.pdbx_strand_id
1 'polypeptide(L)'
;MKNTHWNRGLYEAFNQSSHGFTMVEVLIAGIIMLVVMVGTARISIQSITSGRHRVERDKIEAEIQNNIQLLQQADSQLTLESMPSKDQRAACLNPAQYLKQQLLKQGGRFAVSPPFISGMDGMNLISRTIMVGTHPGVTVITYEFSAPEYAIRNERRVVELNPNFQTRCVFE
;
A
#
# COMPACT_ATOMS: atom_id res chain seq x y z
N MET A 1 -71.91 35.61 -32.13
CA MET A 1 -72.50 34.30 -31.86
C MET A 1 -71.39 33.27 -31.94
N LYS A 2 -70.92 32.78 -30.78
CA LYS A 2 -70.49 31.40 -30.52
C LYS A 2 -69.84 31.35 -29.13
N ASN A 3 -70.44 30.64 -28.26
CA ASN A 3 -70.13 30.48 -26.86
C ASN A 3 -68.75 29.79 -26.62
N THR A 4 -68.05 30.36 -25.71
CA THR A 4 -66.85 29.72 -25.06
C THR A 4 -67.27 29.01 -23.79
N HIS A 5 -67.50 27.72 -23.88
CA HIS A 5 -67.70 26.80 -22.76
C HIS A 5 -66.39 26.07 -22.50
N TRP A 6 -65.42 26.73 -21.92
CA TRP A 6 -64.17 26.12 -21.49
C TRP A 6 -63.74 26.79 -20.19
N ASN A 7 -64.04 26.22 -19.05
CA ASN A 7 -63.28 26.36 -17.78
C ASN A 7 -64.10 25.91 -16.56
N ARG A 8 -64.55 24.66 -16.53
CA ARG A 8 -65.09 24.09 -15.30
C ARG A 8 -64.49 22.72 -14.91
N GLY A 9 -63.40 22.30 -15.49
CA GLY A 9 -62.85 20.95 -15.26
C GLY A 9 -61.56 20.86 -14.48
N LEU A 10 -61.00 21.96 -13.97
CA LEU A 10 -59.65 21.93 -13.37
C LEU A 10 -59.59 22.21 -11.87
N TYR A 11 -60.70 22.44 -11.22
CA TYR A 11 -60.72 22.72 -9.75
C TYR A 11 -61.15 21.55 -8.87
N GLU A 12 -61.50 20.39 -9.40
CA GLU A 12 -61.94 19.24 -8.62
C GLU A 12 -60.85 18.22 -8.29
N ALA A 13 -59.61 18.41 -8.77
CA ALA A 13 -58.55 17.41 -8.60
C ALA A 13 -57.63 17.61 -7.38
N PHE A 14 -57.92 18.59 -6.50
CA PHE A 14 -57.06 18.86 -5.33
C PHE A 14 -57.79 18.75 -3.98
N ASN A 15 -58.87 18.01 -3.94
CA ASN A 15 -59.40 17.60 -2.63
C ASN A 15 -58.75 16.29 -2.19
N GLN A 16 -57.38 16.28 -2.06
CA GLN A 16 -56.69 15.24 -1.34
C GLN A 16 -57.10 15.37 0.12
N SER A 17 -57.92 14.43 0.58
CA SER A 17 -58.19 14.21 1.98
C SER A 17 -56.87 14.14 2.75
N SER A 18 -56.55 15.18 3.52
CA SER A 18 -55.46 15.18 4.48
C SER A 18 -55.80 14.19 5.59
N HIS A 19 -55.58 12.90 5.34
CA HIS A 19 -55.58 11.92 6.41
C HIS A 19 -54.39 12.26 7.30
N GLY A 20 -54.64 12.81 8.46
CA GLY A 20 -53.64 13.03 9.48
C GLY A 20 -52.96 11.68 9.82
N PHE A 21 -51.65 11.70 9.95
CA PHE A 21 -50.90 10.51 10.35
C PHE A 21 -51.44 9.94 11.66
N THR A 22 -51.71 8.66 11.68
CA THR A 22 -52.14 7.98 12.90
C THR A 22 -51.00 7.91 13.88
N MET A 23 -51.26 7.93 15.17
CA MET A 23 -50.24 7.84 16.22
C MET A 23 -49.33 6.58 16.06
N VAL A 24 -49.90 5.50 15.55
CA VAL A 24 -49.19 4.24 15.26
C VAL A 24 -48.22 4.39 14.10
N GLU A 25 -48.58 5.11 13.07
CA GLU A 25 -47.76 5.35 11.89
C GLU A 25 -46.53 6.20 12.22
N VAL A 26 -46.68 7.21 13.10
CA VAL A 26 -45.57 8.01 13.63
C VAL A 26 -44.62 7.15 14.47
N LEU A 27 -45.15 6.26 15.31
CA LEU A 27 -44.35 5.34 16.11
C LEU A 27 -43.54 4.37 15.23
N ILE A 28 -44.18 3.77 14.22
CA ILE A 28 -43.52 2.85 13.28
C ILE A 28 -42.42 3.59 12.49
N ALA A 29 -42.72 4.78 11.96
CA ALA A 29 -41.75 5.60 11.26
C ALA A 29 -40.56 5.98 12.15
N GLY A 30 -40.81 6.31 13.43
CA GLY A 30 -39.77 6.59 14.41
C GLY A 30 -38.86 5.41 14.67
N ILE A 31 -39.41 4.21 14.82
CA ILE A 31 -38.61 2.97 15.01
C ILE A 31 -37.76 2.67 13.78
N ILE A 32 -38.34 2.76 12.57
CA ILE A 32 -37.60 2.53 11.32
C ILE A 32 -36.47 3.53 11.21
N MET A 33 -36.68 4.81 11.47
CA MET A 33 -35.67 5.86 11.42
C MET A 33 -34.54 5.59 12.42
N LEU A 34 -34.86 5.13 13.63
CA LEU A 34 -33.88 4.79 14.66
C LEU A 34 -33.00 3.61 14.23
N VAL A 35 -33.58 2.55 13.64
CA VAL A 35 -32.85 1.40 13.12
C VAL A 35 -31.89 1.81 11.98
N VAL A 36 -32.37 2.65 11.07
CA VAL A 36 -31.54 3.17 9.97
C VAL A 36 -30.40 4.02 10.50
N MET A 37 -30.63 4.91 11.47
CA MET A 37 -29.57 5.73 12.08
C MET A 37 -28.50 4.89 12.76
N VAL A 38 -28.87 3.85 13.53
CA VAL A 38 -27.93 2.95 14.17
C VAL A 38 -27.15 2.15 13.14
N GLY A 39 -27.81 1.69 12.08
CA GLY A 39 -27.18 0.96 10.98
C GLY A 39 -26.13 1.81 10.26
N THR A 40 -26.46 3.04 9.89
CA THR A 40 -25.54 3.96 9.20
C THR A 40 -24.34 4.35 10.08
N ALA A 41 -24.56 4.56 11.39
CA ALA A 41 -23.47 4.86 12.32
C ALA A 41 -22.45 3.72 12.39
N ARG A 42 -22.86 2.45 12.43
CA ARG A 42 -21.97 1.28 12.43
C ARG A 42 -21.14 1.20 11.15
N ILE A 43 -21.75 1.40 9.99
CA ILE A 43 -21.04 1.39 8.70
C ILE A 43 -19.99 2.50 8.65
N SER A 44 -20.30 3.69 9.16
CA SER A 44 -19.36 4.81 9.21
C SER A 44 -18.13 4.50 10.05
N ILE A 45 -18.28 3.90 11.22
CA ILE A 45 -17.16 3.52 12.09
C ILE A 45 -16.28 2.47 11.40
N GLN A 46 -16.85 1.46 10.77
CA GLN A 46 -16.11 0.44 10.03
C GLN A 46 -15.33 1.05 8.86
N SER A 47 -15.91 2.00 8.15
CA SER A 47 -15.25 2.71 7.05
C SER A 47 -14.02 3.49 7.52
N ILE A 48 -14.12 4.20 8.65
CA ILE A 48 -13.01 4.97 9.22
C ILE A 48 -11.87 4.04 9.65
N THR A 49 -12.20 2.93 10.32
CA THR A 49 -11.18 1.96 10.76
C THR A 49 -10.46 1.31 9.59
N SER A 50 -11.21 0.88 8.58
CA SER A 50 -10.64 0.33 7.34
C SER A 50 -9.79 1.36 6.59
N GLY A 51 -10.19 2.63 6.59
CA GLY A 51 -9.41 3.72 6.01
C GLY A 51 -8.06 3.92 6.69
N ARG A 52 -8.01 3.85 8.02
CA ARG A 52 -6.74 3.96 8.78
C ARG A 52 -5.77 2.84 8.45
N HIS A 53 -6.23 1.60 8.43
CA HIS A 53 -5.38 0.45 8.06
C HIS A 53 -4.81 0.57 6.66
N ARG A 54 -5.60 1.07 5.70
CA ARG A 54 -5.11 1.33 4.34
C ARG A 54 -4.00 2.38 4.32
N VAL A 55 -4.18 3.50 5.02
CA VAL A 55 -3.15 4.55 5.08
C VAL A 55 -1.86 4.05 5.73
N GLU A 56 -1.95 3.23 6.78
CA GLU A 56 -0.77 2.62 7.40
C GLU A 56 -0.07 1.64 6.46
N ARG A 57 -0.84 0.83 5.73
CA ARG A 57 -0.32 -0.09 4.73
C ARG A 57 0.37 0.67 3.59
N ASP A 58 -0.27 1.72 3.07
CA ASP A 58 0.30 2.54 1.99
C ASP A 58 1.63 3.16 2.39
N LYS A 59 1.79 3.58 3.65
CA LYS A 59 3.06 4.08 4.19
C LYS A 59 4.14 2.99 4.19
N ILE A 60 3.82 1.78 4.64
CA ILE A 60 4.76 0.65 4.66
C ILE A 60 5.19 0.31 3.23
N GLU A 61 4.25 0.16 2.32
CA GLU A 61 4.53 -0.15 0.92
C GLU A 61 5.34 0.96 0.23
N ALA A 62 5.02 2.23 0.48
CA ALA A 62 5.77 3.36 -0.06
C ALA A 62 7.23 3.36 0.41
N GLU A 63 7.48 3.06 1.69
CA GLU A 63 8.84 3.02 2.23
C GLU A 63 9.63 1.82 1.69
N ILE A 64 8.98 0.66 1.52
CA ILE A 64 9.59 -0.51 0.85
C ILE A 64 9.93 -0.16 -0.59
N GLN A 65 9.02 0.46 -1.35
CA GLN A 65 9.26 0.84 -2.74
C GLN A 65 10.39 1.87 -2.88
N ASN A 66 10.43 2.87 -2.00
CA ASN A 66 11.53 3.82 -1.93
C ASN A 66 12.88 3.11 -1.69
N ASN A 67 12.90 2.17 -0.75
CA ASN A 67 14.11 1.39 -0.47
C ASN A 67 14.55 0.52 -1.65
N ILE A 68 13.60 -0.10 -2.37
CA ILE A 68 13.89 -0.87 -3.58
C ILE A 68 14.52 0.03 -4.66
N GLN A 69 14.00 1.23 -4.86
CA GLN A 69 14.56 2.19 -5.82
C GLN A 69 15.99 2.60 -5.44
N LEU A 70 16.27 2.84 -4.15
CA LEU A 70 17.62 3.12 -3.68
C LEU A 70 18.59 1.96 -3.93
N LEU A 71 18.15 0.72 -3.73
CA LEU A 71 18.93 -0.47 -4.02
C LEU A 71 19.22 -0.62 -5.52
N GLN A 72 18.22 -0.40 -6.37
CA GLN A 72 18.38 -0.41 -7.82
C GLN A 72 19.30 0.71 -8.31
N GLN A 73 19.21 1.89 -7.71
CA GLN A 73 20.12 2.99 -7.99
C GLN A 73 21.55 2.66 -7.59
N ALA A 74 21.77 2.09 -6.40
CA ALA A 74 23.08 1.66 -5.94
C ALA A 74 23.68 0.59 -6.87
N ASP A 75 22.88 -0.39 -7.29
CA ASP A 75 23.28 -1.43 -8.24
C ASP A 75 23.63 -0.84 -9.61
N SER A 76 22.86 0.10 -10.13
CA SER A 76 23.14 0.74 -11.43
C SER A 76 24.43 1.57 -11.42
N GLN A 77 24.80 2.15 -10.28
CA GLN A 77 26.04 2.91 -10.10
C GLN A 77 27.25 2.02 -9.83
N LEU A 78 27.03 0.77 -9.42
CA LEU A 78 28.10 -0.20 -9.16
C LEU A 78 28.51 -0.84 -10.49
N THR A 79 29.46 -0.19 -11.19
CA THR A 79 30.03 -0.67 -12.46
C THR A 79 31.42 -1.28 -12.24
N LEU A 80 31.91 -2.08 -13.17
CA LEU A 80 33.28 -2.62 -13.09
C LEU A 80 34.33 -1.51 -12.98
N GLU A 81 34.13 -0.40 -13.69
CA GLU A 81 35.05 0.75 -13.65
C GLU A 81 35.04 1.46 -12.29
N SER A 82 33.90 1.39 -11.56
CA SER A 82 33.80 1.97 -10.22
C SER A 82 34.46 1.15 -9.12
N MET A 83 34.87 -0.09 -9.44
CA MET A 83 35.50 -1.03 -8.52
C MET A 83 37.05 -0.98 -8.61
N PRO A 84 37.75 -1.19 -7.50
CA PRO A 84 39.19 -1.41 -7.54
C PRO A 84 39.53 -2.62 -8.43
N SER A 85 40.58 -2.52 -9.26
CA SER A 85 40.96 -3.59 -10.21
C SER A 85 41.20 -4.94 -9.53
N LYS A 86 41.71 -4.93 -8.29
CA LYS A 86 41.94 -6.14 -7.48
C LYS A 86 40.64 -6.89 -7.12
N ASP A 87 39.49 -6.18 -7.07
CA ASP A 87 38.21 -6.72 -6.63
C ASP A 87 37.36 -7.17 -7.82
N GLN A 88 37.63 -6.68 -9.04
CA GLN A 88 36.83 -6.95 -10.24
C GLN A 88 36.71 -8.46 -10.53
N ARG A 89 37.82 -9.21 -10.45
CA ARG A 89 37.79 -10.66 -10.68
C ARG A 89 36.95 -11.39 -9.63
N ALA A 90 37.07 -11.03 -8.35
CA ALA A 90 36.29 -11.61 -7.27
C ALA A 90 34.80 -11.27 -7.39
N ALA A 91 34.47 -10.01 -7.78
CA ALA A 91 33.14 -9.57 -8.05
C ALA A 91 32.47 -10.35 -9.21
N CYS A 92 33.21 -10.58 -10.29
CA CYS A 92 32.70 -11.37 -11.42
C CYS A 92 32.51 -12.85 -11.11
N LEU A 93 33.32 -13.43 -10.22
CA LEU A 93 33.17 -14.84 -9.81
C LEU A 93 31.93 -15.03 -8.88
N ASN A 94 31.64 -14.06 -8.04
CA ASN A 94 30.54 -14.12 -7.07
C ASN A 94 29.75 -12.80 -7.03
N PRO A 95 29.04 -12.43 -8.10
CA PRO A 95 28.48 -11.10 -8.26
C PRO A 95 27.43 -10.75 -7.21
N ALA A 96 26.55 -11.68 -6.87
CA ALA A 96 25.52 -11.44 -5.85
C ALA A 96 26.12 -11.24 -4.45
N GLN A 97 27.18 -12.00 -4.11
CA GLN A 97 27.85 -11.83 -2.83
C GLN A 97 28.58 -10.48 -2.76
N TYR A 98 29.19 -10.06 -3.86
CA TYR A 98 29.86 -8.76 -3.91
C TYR A 98 28.86 -7.60 -3.79
N LEU A 99 27.75 -7.64 -4.54
CA LEU A 99 26.67 -6.66 -4.42
C LEU A 99 26.15 -6.59 -2.99
N LYS A 100 25.83 -7.73 -2.38
CA LYS A 100 25.38 -7.80 -0.97
C LYS A 100 26.36 -7.10 -0.03
N GLN A 101 27.66 -7.36 -0.17
CA GLN A 101 28.69 -6.74 0.67
C GLN A 101 28.73 -5.22 0.49
N GLN A 102 28.62 -4.70 -0.74
CA GLN A 102 28.62 -3.28 -1.01
C GLN A 102 27.37 -2.58 -0.45
N LEU A 103 26.20 -3.20 -0.58
CA LEU A 103 24.95 -2.67 -0.08
C LEU A 103 24.87 -2.62 1.46
N LEU A 104 25.56 -3.54 2.13
CA LEU A 104 25.58 -3.64 3.61
C LEU A 104 26.75 -2.92 4.27
N LYS A 105 27.76 -2.47 3.51
CA LYS A 105 28.98 -1.86 4.02
C LYS A 105 28.68 -0.49 4.62
N GLN A 106 28.66 -0.39 5.95
CA GLN A 106 28.42 0.89 6.64
C GLN A 106 29.39 1.99 6.19
N GLY A 107 28.86 3.15 5.85
CA GLY A 107 29.66 4.27 5.32
C GLY A 107 30.22 4.05 3.90
N GLY A 108 29.87 2.95 3.25
CA GLY A 108 30.23 2.68 1.86
C GLY A 108 29.45 3.55 0.88
N ARG A 109 30.06 3.86 -0.28
CA ARG A 109 29.44 4.67 -1.34
C ARG A 109 28.10 4.10 -1.83
N PHE A 110 27.95 2.78 -1.83
CA PHE A 110 26.78 2.07 -2.33
C PHE A 110 25.92 1.50 -1.21
N ALA A 111 26.20 1.87 0.05
CA ALA A 111 25.45 1.40 1.19
C ALA A 111 24.02 1.97 1.17
N VAL A 112 23.05 1.10 1.36
CA VAL A 112 21.63 1.48 1.45
C VAL A 112 21.12 1.05 2.83
N SER A 113 20.69 2.02 3.62
CA SER A 113 20.09 1.74 4.92
C SER A 113 18.77 0.98 4.77
N PRO A 114 18.43 0.09 5.73
CA PRO A 114 17.11 -0.54 5.73
C PRO A 114 15.99 0.52 5.86
N PRO A 115 14.80 0.25 5.32
CA PRO A 115 13.66 1.14 5.49
C PRO A 115 13.30 1.24 6.97
N PHE A 116 12.79 2.41 7.39
CA PHE A 116 12.45 2.63 8.79
C PHE A 116 11.10 3.32 8.94
N ILE A 117 10.18 2.63 9.61
CA ILE A 117 8.92 3.20 10.09
C ILE A 117 8.82 2.90 11.58
N SER A 118 8.71 3.95 12.39
CA SER A 118 8.55 3.80 13.84
C SER A 118 7.17 3.25 14.19
N GLY A 119 7.13 2.12 14.87
CA GLY A 119 5.93 1.61 15.53
C GLY A 119 5.59 2.36 16.83
N MET A 120 4.51 1.97 17.49
CA MET A 120 4.08 2.57 18.77
C MET A 120 5.11 2.37 19.89
N ASP A 121 5.90 1.31 19.84
CA ASP A 121 6.96 0.97 20.77
C ASP A 121 8.34 1.54 20.38
N GLY A 122 8.41 2.34 19.33
CA GLY A 122 9.64 2.90 18.78
C GLY A 122 10.47 1.91 17.96
N MET A 123 10.05 0.65 17.84
CA MET A 123 10.72 -0.35 17.00
C MET A 123 10.36 -0.16 15.53
N ASN A 124 11.29 -0.59 14.66
CA ASN A 124 11.03 -0.54 13.22
C ASN A 124 10.00 -1.61 12.83
N LEU A 125 8.95 -1.20 12.12
CA LEU A 125 7.92 -2.11 11.63
C LEU A 125 8.36 -2.96 10.45
N ILE A 126 9.46 -2.59 9.76
CA ILE A 126 9.95 -3.26 8.56
C ILE A 126 11.32 -3.85 8.82
N SER A 127 11.45 -5.14 8.63
CA SER A 127 12.73 -5.85 8.63
C SER A 127 13.19 -6.09 7.18
N ARG A 128 14.48 -5.89 6.87
CA ARG A 128 15.06 -6.18 5.57
C ARG A 128 16.23 -7.14 5.71
N THR A 129 16.20 -8.23 4.94
CA THR A 129 17.28 -9.20 4.83
C THR A 129 17.78 -9.27 3.40
N ILE A 130 19.10 -9.28 3.20
CA ILE A 130 19.75 -9.43 1.88
C ILE A 130 20.55 -10.72 1.88
N MET A 131 20.22 -11.63 0.97
CA MET A 131 20.87 -12.93 0.82
C MET A 131 21.29 -13.17 -0.63
N VAL A 132 22.25 -14.07 -0.82
CA VAL A 132 22.56 -14.63 -2.13
C VAL A 132 21.49 -15.65 -2.46
N GLY A 133 20.95 -15.59 -3.66
CA GLY A 133 19.97 -16.54 -4.15
C GLY A 133 20.57 -17.92 -4.43
N THR A 134 19.75 -18.83 -4.95
CA THR A 134 20.20 -20.17 -5.42
C THR A 134 21.23 -20.08 -6.54
N HIS A 135 21.14 -19.05 -7.38
CA HIS A 135 22.14 -18.73 -8.39
C HIS A 135 23.12 -17.68 -7.88
N PRO A 136 24.43 -17.85 -8.09
CA PRO A 136 25.46 -16.92 -7.61
C PRO A 136 25.35 -15.52 -8.23
N GLY A 137 24.59 -15.38 -9.31
CA GLY A 137 24.30 -14.11 -9.97
C GLY A 137 23.06 -13.39 -9.47
N VAL A 138 22.34 -13.91 -8.47
CA VAL A 138 21.07 -13.33 -8.00
C VAL A 138 21.16 -12.96 -6.54
N THR A 139 20.89 -11.71 -6.22
CA THR A 139 20.73 -11.21 -4.85
C THR A 139 19.26 -11.16 -4.50
N VAL A 140 18.87 -11.83 -3.43
CA VAL A 140 17.48 -11.86 -2.94
C VAL A 140 17.34 -10.93 -1.75
N ILE A 141 16.42 -10.00 -1.85
CA ILE A 141 16.08 -9.04 -0.81
C ILE A 141 14.69 -9.35 -0.30
N THR A 142 14.59 -9.59 0.99
CA THR A 142 13.34 -9.92 1.65
C THR A 142 12.99 -8.82 2.64
N TYR A 143 11.78 -8.27 2.52
CA TYR A 143 11.17 -7.39 3.50
C TYR A 143 10.10 -8.16 4.25
N GLU A 144 10.12 -8.09 5.57
CA GLU A 144 9.10 -8.65 6.44
C GLU A 144 8.53 -7.53 7.31
N PHE A 145 7.20 -7.47 7.41
CA PHE A 145 6.50 -6.47 8.17
C PHE A 145 5.18 -7.01 8.71
N SER A 146 4.71 -6.44 9.81
CA SER A 146 3.39 -6.73 10.35
C SER A 146 2.34 -5.93 9.61
N ALA A 147 1.33 -6.63 9.05
CA ALA A 147 0.21 -5.98 8.43
C ALA A 147 -0.63 -5.21 9.47
N PRO A 148 -1.14 -4.02 9.13
CA PRO A 148 -1.99 -3.26 10.04
C PRO A 148 -3.36 -3.91 10.26
N GLU A 149 -3.77 -4.83 9.41
CA GLU A 149 -5.03 -5.55 9.51
C GLU A 149 -4.93 -6.73 10.50
N TYR A 150 -5.88 -6.84 11.42
CA TYR A 150 -5.93 -7.87 12.44
C TYR A 150 -5.89 -9.32 11.93
N ALA A 151 -6.39 -9.56 10.72
CA ALA A 151 -6.46 -10.91 10.13
C ALA A 151 -5.13 -11.37 9.49
N ILE A 152 -4.21 -10.44 9.21
CA ILE A 152 -2.95 -10.70 8.51
C ILE A 152 -1.83 -10.38 9.49
N ARG A 153 -1.06 -11.37 9.92
CA ARG A 153 -0.03 -11.17 10.93
C ARG A 153 1.26 -10.61 10.34
N ASN A 154 1.91 -11.38 9.47
CA ASN A 154 3.17 -10.98 8.86
C ASN A 154 3.07 -11.12 7.35
N GLU A 155 3.50 -10.11 6.65
CA GLU A 155 3.64 -10.10 5.22
C GLU A 155 5.11 -10.10 4.82
N ARG A 156 5.36 -10.64 3.64
CA ARG A 156 6.69 -10.75 3.07
C ARG A 156 6.68 -10.25 1.64
N ARG A 157 7.66 -9.38 1.31
CA ARG A 157 7.96 -8.96 -0.05
C ARG A 157 9.34 -9.44 -0.42
N VAL A 158 9.47 -10.06 -1.58
CA VAL A 158 10.74 -10.57 -2.09
C VAL A 158 11.04 -9.86 -3.40
N VAL A 159 12.26 -9.38 -3.52
CA VAL A 159 12.79 -8.74 -4.72
C VAL A 159 14.11 -9.41 -5.08
N GLU A 160 14.29 -9.72 -6.36
CA GLU A 160 15.51 -10.28 -6.90
C GLU A 160 16.24 -9.19 -7.69
N LEU A 161 17.53 -9.05 -7.43
CA LEU A 161 18.42 -8.17 -8.17
C LEU A 161 19.53 -8.98 -8.83
N ASN A 162 19.70 -8.77 -10.13
CA ASN A 162 20.86 -9.26 -10.88
C ASN A 162 21.87 -8.13 -10.93
N PRO A 163 23.06 -8.26 -10.35
CA PRO A 163 24.07 -7.21 -10.33
C PRO A 163 24.36 -6.68 -11.74
N ASN A 164 24.20 -5.38 -11.94
CA ASN A 164 24.31 -4.76 -13.26
C ASN A 164 25.70 -4.97 -13.90
N PHE A 165 26.77 -4.92 -13.10
CA PHE A 165 28.15 -5.13 -13.59
C PHE A 165 28.41 -6.54 -14.12
N GLN A 166 27.61 -7.54 -13.73
CA GLN A 166 27.73 -8.92 -14.16
C GLN A 166 27.68 -9.07 -15.68
N THR A 167 26.90 -8.23 -16.35
CA THR A 167 26.76 -8.25 -17.82
C THR A 167 28.07 -7.92 -18.56
N ARG A 168 29.04 -7.29 -17.86
CA ARG A 168 30.34 -6.91 -18.39
C ARG A 168 31.48 -7.84 -17.94
N CYS A 169 31.17 -8.87 -17.18
CA CYS A 169 32.15 -9.87 -16.77
C CYS A 169 32.49 -10.77 -17.97
N VAL A 170 33.68 -10.58 -18.55
CA VAL A 170 34.24 -11.44 -19.57
C VAL A 170 35.16 -12.44 -18.87
N PHE A 171 34.81 -13.71 -18.94
CA PHE A 171 35.70 -14.79 -18.49
C PHE A 171 36.58 -15.17 -19.68
N GLU A 172 37.86 -14.74 -19.66
CA GLU A 172 38.90 -15.32 -20.49
C GLU A 172 39.42 -16.60 -19.88
#